data_02df03345738fa50a90f5a996f47a7b2
#
_entry.id   02df03345738fa50a90f5a996f47a7b2
#
_cell.length_a   1.000
_cell.length_b   1.000
_cell.length_c   1.000
_cell.angle_alpha   90.00
_cell.angle_beta   90.00
_cell.angle_gamma   90.00
#
_symmetry.space_group_name_H-M   'P 1'
#
loop_
_entity.id
_entity.type
_entity.pdbx_description
1 polymer ?
#
loop_
_entity_poly.entity_id
_entity_poly.type
_entity_poly.pdbx_seq_one_letter_code
_entity_poly.pdbx_strand_id
1 'polypeptide(L)'
;MRRFFDVLVFVLGKICAVLLFAMIVVTTYQVIARDFLHLSTPWTEELARVFIIWVTFLGGTRMLIKREHLTVDFLSNMYSPSIKKFARVFNGSVYTFFSCFMLVSGYKLVTHPIIAKTLMPAMLISRNWQYSVMPICMVLMLTYSVYELTLSVKALFQKGAEAATGGNKE
;
A
#
# COMPACT_ATOMS: atom_id res chain seq x y z
N MET A 1 10.98 12.37 10.05
CA MET A 1 10.42 11.36 9.11
C MET A 1 9.26 10.58 9.72
N ARG A 2 9.32 10.07 10.96
CA ARG A 2 8.17 9.36 11.57
C ARG A 2 6.86 10.15 11.53
N ARG A 3 6.86 11.42 11.94
CA ARG A 3 5.65 12.27 11.89
C ARG A 3 5.03 12.39 10.49
N PHE A 4 5.85 12.38 9.45
CA PHE A 4 5.36 12.42 8.07
C PHE A 4 4.57 11.13 7.72
N PHE A 5 5.13 9.96 8.07
CA PHE A 5 4.44 8.69 7.85
C PHE A 5 3.18 8.54 8.71
N ASP A 6 3.17 9.05 9.95
CA ASP A 6 1.98 9.03 10.81
C ASP A 6 0.85 9.87 10.22
N VAL A 7 1.15 11.07 9.72
CA VAL A 7 0.18 11.91 9.01
C VAL A 7 -0.30 11.23 7.73
N LEU A 8 0.62 10.62 6.97
CA LEU A 8 0.28 9.91 5.74
C LEU A 8 -0.69 8.75 6.03
N VAL A 9 -0.41 7.92 7.03
CA VAL A 9 -1.30 6.82 7.47
C VAL A 9 -2.68 7.33 7.87
N PHE A 10 -2.74 8.45 8.57
CA PHE A 10 -4.00 9.06 8.97
C PHE A 10 -4.80 9.57 7.77
N VAL A 11 -4.15 10.28 6.86
CA VAL A 11 -4.79 10.79 5.63
C VAL A 11 -5.26 9.66 4.73
N LEU A 12 -4.40 8.66 4.46
CA LEU A 12 -4.77 7.48 3.69
C LEU A 12 -5.97 6.75 4.30
N GLY A 13 -6.01 6.66 5.63
CA GLY A 13 -7.14 6.04 6.34
C GLY A 13 -8.45 6.79 6.15
N LYS A 14 -8.42 8.12 6.20
CA LYS A 14 -9.61 8.94 5.94
C LYS A 14 -10.08 8.83 4.49
N ILE A 15 -9.15 8.88 3.54
CA ILE A 15 -9.47 8.70 2.11
C ILE A 15 -10.12 7.33 1.87
N CYS A 16 -9.54 6.25 2.40
CA CYS A 16 -10.12 4.92 2.30
C CYS A 16 -11.53 4.84 2.89
N ALA A 17 -11.77 5.45 4.06
CA ALA A 17 -13.07 5.46 4.69
C ALA A 17 -14.13 6.19 3.82
N VAL A 18 -13.76 7.34 3.26
CA VAL A 18 -14.65 8.10 2.35
C VAL A 18 -14.95 7.33 1.08
N LEU A 19 -13.93 6.70 0.46
CA LEU A 19 -14.12 5.89 -0.74
C LEU A 19 -14.99 4.65 -0.48
N LEU A 20 -14.80 3.97 0.67
CA LEU A 20 -15.66 2.85 1.07
C LEU A 20 -17.10 3.30 1.29
N PHE A 21 -17.31 4.41 1.97
CA PHE A 21 -18.65 4.97 2.16
C PHE A 21 -19.30 5.32 0.82
N ALA A 22 -18.59 6.01 -0.06
CA ALA A 22 -19.06 6.34 -1.40
C ALA A 22 -19.39 5.07 -2.22
N MET A 23 -18.57 4.03 -2.12
CA MET A 23 -18.82 2.75 -2.77
C MET A 23 -20.13 2.11 -2.27
N ILE A 24 -20.39 2.11 -0.95
CA ILE A 24 -21.62 1.59 -0.38
C ILE A 24 -22.84 2.37 -0.92
N VAL A 25 -22.78 3.70 -0.94
CA VAL A 25 -23.86 4.55 -1.46
C VAL A 25 -24.14 4.25 -2.94
N VAL A 26 -23.09 4.19 -3.76
CA VAL A 26 -23.23 3.92 -5.21
C VAL A 26 -23.78 2.53 -5.48
N THR A 27 -23.30 1.50 -4.77
CA THR A 27 -23.80 0.13 -4.96
C THR A 27 -25.22 -0.05 -4.42
N THR A 28 -25.58 0.62 -3.34
CA THR A 28 -26.96 0.64 -2.84
C THR A 28 -27.89 1.31 -3.84
N TYR A 29 -27.49 2.47 -4.37
CA TYR A 29 -28.25 3.15 -5.44
C TYR A 29 -28.42 2.26 -6.68
N GLN A 30 -27.38 1.53 -7.09
CA GLN A 30 -27.43 0.61 -8.22
C GLN A 30 -28.51 -0.48 -8.03
N VAL A 31 -28.55 -1.08 -6.84
CA VAL A 31 -29.53 -2.12 -6.54
C VAL A 31 -30.96 -1.56 -6.57
N ILE A 32 -31.17 -0.40 -5.94
CA ILE A 32 -32.48 0.27 -5.92
C ILE A 32 -32.92 0.65 -7.36
N ALA A 33 -32.02 1.25 -8.15
CA ALA A 33 -32.31 1.66 -9.51
C ALA A 33 -32.67 0.47 -10.42
N ARG A 34 -31.96 -0.66 -10.25
CA ARG A 34 -32.22 -1.85 -11.04
C ARG A 34 -33.52 -2.56 -10.64
N ASP A 35 -33.72 -2.78 -9.33
CA ASP A 35 -34.80 -3.67 -8.85
C ASP A 35 -36.14 -2.95 -8.71
N PHE A 36 -36.13 -1.64 -8.39
CA PHE A 36 -37.37 -0.86 -8.21
C PHE A 36 -37.69 0.03 -9.43
N LEU A 37 -36.68 0.64 -10.04
CA LEU A 37 -36.89 1.58 -11.13
C LEU A 37 -36.69 0.93 -12.51
N HIS A 38 -36.23 -0.32 -12.57
CA HIS A 38 -35.86 -1.04 -13.79
C HIS A 38 -34.93 -0.25 -14.73
N LEU A 39 -34.10 0.64 -14.13
CA LEU A 39 -33.15 1.47 -14.86
C LEU A 39 -31.79 0.77 -14.92
N SER A 40 -31.24 0.69 -16.14
CA SER A 40 -29.87 0.24 -16.31
C SER A 40 -28.89 1.38 -15.99
N THR A 41 -28.03 1.17 -14.98
CA THR A 41 -27.03 2.16 -14.54
C THR A 41 -25.60 1.62 -14.66
N PRO A 42 -25.08 1.40 -15.89
CA PRO A 42 -23.76 0.77 -16.07
C PRO A 42 -22.60 1.63 -15.53
N TRP A 43 -22.78 2.93 -15.41
CA TRP A 43 -21.77 3.82 -14.81
C TRP A 43 -21.49 3.54 -13.33
N THR A 44 -22.47 3.02 -12.59
CA THR A 44 -22.28 2.67 -11.16
C THR A 44 -21.33 1.50 -10.97
N GLU A 45 -21.37 0.51 -11.87
CA GLU A 45 -20.44 -0.61 -11.86
C GLU A 45 -19.01 -0.15 -12.16
N GLU A 46 -18.83 0.73 -13.12
CA GLU A 46 -17.52 1.29 -13.44
C GLU A 46 -16.96 2.09 -12.29
N LEU A 47 -17.78 2.92 -11.64
CA LEU A 47 -17.39 3.72 -10.50
C LEU A 47 -17.04 2.86 -9.26
N ALA A 48 -17.84 1.84 -8.97
CA ALA A 48 -17.58 0.90 -7.88
C ALA A 48 -16.23 0.17 -8.10
N ARG A 49 -15.93 -0.21 -9.35
CA ARG A 49 -14.64 -0.84 -9.73
C ARG A 49 -13.46 0.10 -9.51
N VAL A 50 -13.61 1.40 -9.81
CA VAL A 50 -12.59 2.40 -9.49
C VAL A 50 -12.37 2.48 -7.98
N PHE A 51 -13.43 2.61 -7.21
CA PHE A 51 -13.34 2.73 -5.75
C PHE A 51 -12.67 1.52 -5.10
N ILE A 52 -13.03 0.29 -5.49
CA ILE A 52 -12.42 -0.91 -4.90
C ILE A 52 -10.92 -1.00 -5.20
N ILE A 53 -10.50 -0.66 -6.41
CA ILE A 53 -9.08 -0.64 -6.77
C ILE A 53 -8.33 0.41 -5.93
N TRP A 54 -8.87 1.62 -5.83
CA TRP A 54 -8.26 2.70 -5.05
C TRP A 54 -8.17 2.34 -3.56
N VAL A 55 -9.24 1.83 -2.97
CA VAL A 55 -9.26 1.38 -1.56
C VAL A 55 -8.24 0.28 -1.32
N THR A 56 -8.13 -0.67 -2.24
CA THR A 56 -7.18 -1.80 -2.11
C THR A 56 -5.73 -1.31 -2.07
N PHE A 57 -5.33 -0.45 -3.01
CA PHE A 57 -3.95 0.05 -3.07
C PHE A 57 -3.62 1.03 -1.94
N LEU A 58 -4.51 1.99 -1.65
CA LEU A 58 -4.32 2.93 -0.55
C LEU A 58 -4.35 2.23 0.81
N GLY A 59 -5.28 1.30 0.99
CA GLY A 59 -5.40 0.49 2.20
C GLY A 59 -4.19 -0.42 2.41
N GLY A 60 -3.70 -1.08 1.34
CA GLY A 60 -2.49 -1.89 1.38
C GLY A 60 -1.25 -1.07 1.77
N THR A 61 -1.10 0.12 1.18
CA THR A 61 -0.02 1.06 1.54
C THR A 61 -0.10 1.46 3.01
N ARG A 62 -1.29 1.81 3.50
CA ARG A 62 -1.52 2.13 4.92
C ARG A 62 -1.18 0.97 5.85
N MET A 63 -1.61 -0.25 5.49
CA MET A 63 -1.34 -1.46 6.27
C MET A 63 0.16 -1.75 6.36
N LEU A 64 0.90 -1.59 5.27
CA LEU A 64 2.34 -1.77 5.25
C LEU A 64 3.03 -0.79 6.22
N ILE A 65 2.70 0.49 6.12
CA ILE A 65 3.30 1.54 6.96
C ILE A 65 2.94 1.33 8.44
N LYS A 66 1.71 0.94 8.76
CA LYS A 66 1.24 0.71 10.13
C LYS A 66 1.76 -0.61 10.73
N ARG A 67 2.13 -1.59 9.90
CA ARG A 67 2.54 -2.94 10.31
C ARG A 67 3.87 -2.97 11.08
N GLU A 68 4.65 -1.89 11.02
CA GLU A 68 5.89 -1.72 11.78
C GLU A 68 5.67 -1.98 13.29
N HIS A 69 4.54 -1.54 13.82
CA HIS A 69 4.23 -1.68 15.24
C HIS A 69 3.68 -3.06 15.63
N LEU A 70 2.91 -3.71 14.75
CA LEU A 70 2.25 -4.98 15.06
C LEU A 70 3.17 -6.20 14.93
N THR A 71 4.06 -6.20 13.95
CA THR A 71 4.97 -7.35 13.71
C THR A 71 6.08 -7.42 14.78
N VAL A 72 6.54 -6.26 15.25
CA VAL A 72 7.57 -6.20 16.29
C VAL A 72 7.02 -6.69 17.63
N ASP A 73 5.80 -6.29 17.99
CA ASP A 73 5.21 -6.64 19.28
C ASP A 73 4.79 -8.12 19.35
N PHE A 74 4.21 -8.68 18.30
CA PHE A 74 3.81 -10.09 18.26
C PHE A 74 5.00 -11.04 18.24
N LEU A 75 6.04 -10.75 17.43
CA LEU A 75 7.28 -11.51 17.36
C LEU A 75 8.18 -11.27 18.58
N SER A 76 8.00 -10.16 19.31
CA SER A 76 8.81 -9.79 20.46
C SER A 76 8.64 -10.75 21.63
N ASN A 77 7.54 -11.45 21.73
CA ASN A 77 7.26 -12.38 22.82
C ASN A 77 7.66 -13.85 22.53
N MET A 78 7.92 -14.21 21.26
CA MET A 78 8.13 -15.62 20.88
C MET A 78 9.54 -15.98 20.40
N TYR A 79 10.37 -15.02 19.96
CA TYR A 79 11.65 -15.35 19.31
C TYR A 79 12.86 -14.61 19.91
N SER A 80 14.04 -15.23 19.81
CA SER A 80 15.34 -14.66 20.18
C SER A 80 15.61 -13.33 19.46
N PRO A 81 16.31 -12.36 20.11
CA PRO A 81 16.62 -11.04 19.53
C PRO A 81 17.31 -11.08 18.17
N SER A 82 18.09 -12.11 17.90
CA SER A 82 18.81 -12.30 16.64
C SER A 82 17.87 -12.67 15.49
N ILE A 83 16.90 -13.55 15.74
CA ILE A 83 15.91 -14.00 14.74
C ILE A 83 15.01 -12.82 14.34
N LYS A 84 14.63 -11.96 15.28
CA LYS A 84 13.83 -10.75 15.02
C LYS A 84 14.49 -9.79 14.06
N LYS A 85 15.80 -9.59 14.20
CA LYS A 85 16.57 -8.70 13.32
C LYS A 85 16.67 -9.26 11.91
N PHE A 86 16.97 -10.55 11.80
CA PHE A 86 17.04 -11.22 10.50
C PHE A 86 15.68 -11.16 9.77
N ALA A 87 14.60 -11.48 10.48
CA ALA A 87 13.25 -11.43 9.93
C ALA A 87 12.87 -10.00 9.48
N ARG A 88 13.27 -8.96 10.21
CA ARG A 88 13.02 -7.57 9.83
C ARG A 88 13.73 -7.18 8.54
N VAL A 89 15.02 -7.53 8.40
CA VAL A 89 15.78 -7.25 7.18
C VAL A 89 15.25 -8.06 6.02
N PHE A 90 14.93 -9.32 6.22
CA PHE A 90 14.35 -10.18 5.20
C PHE A 90 13.02 -9.62 4.69
N ASN A 91 12.08 -9.29 5.58
CA ASN A 91 10.81 -8.69 5.23
C ASN A 91 10.98 -7.34 4.52
N GLY A 92 11.88 -6.48 5.02
CA GLY A 92 12.20 -5.20 4.36
C GLY A 92 12.71 -5.39 2.94
N SER A 93 13.58 -6.38 2.70
CA SER A 93 14.09 -6.70 1.36
C SER A 93 12.99 -7.21 0.43
N VAL A 94 12.12 -8.10 0.92
CA VAL A 94 10.98 -8.63 0.15
C VAL A 94 10.02 -7.50 -0.23
N TYR A 95 9.66 -6.62 0.71
CA TYR A 95 8.78 -5.49 0.42
C TYR A 95 9.40 -4.49 -0.56
N THR A 96 10.70 -4.21 -0.44
CA THR A 96 11.41 -3.32 -1.38
C THR A 96 11.42 -3.92 -2.78
N PHE A 97 11.76 -5.19 -2.91
CA PHE A 97 11.75 -5.90 -4.19
C PHE A 97 10.36 -5.91 -4.83
N PHE A 98 9.35 -6.28 -4.05
CA PHE A 98 7.96 -6.29 -4.51
C PHE A 98 7.47 -4.91 -4.96
N SER A 99 7.74 -3.87 -4.16
CA SER A 99 7.34 -2.50 -4.49
C SER A 99 8.03 -1.99 -5.76
N CYS A 100 9.31 -2.31 -5.96
CA CYS A 100 10.05 -1.96 -7.17
C CYS A 100 9.49 -2.68 -8.40
N PHE A 101 9.25 -3.98 -8.31
CA PHE A 101 8.66 -4.77 -9.38
C PHE A 101 7.27 -4.26 -9.76
N MET A 102 6.41 -4.01 -8.77
CA MET A 102 5.06 -3.49 -8.98
C MET A 102 5.05 -2.05 -9.50
N LEU A 103 6.04 -1.22 -9.12
CA LEU A 103 6.18 0.13 -9.66
C LEU A 103 6.45 0.11 -11.17
N VAL A 104 7.42 -0.71 -11.59
CA VAL A 104 7.76 -0.85 -13.02
C VAL A 104 6.58 -1.42 -13.81
N SER A 105 5.92 -2.45 -13.27
CA SER A 105 4.76 -3.07 -13.91
C SER A 105 3.55 -2.12 -13.97
N GLY A 106 3.29 -1.38 -12.90
CA GLY A 106 2.22 -0.38 -12.84
C GLY A 106 2.46 0.79 -13.79
N TYR A 107 3.71 1.26 -13.89
CA TYR A 107 4.07 2.30 -14.84
C TYR A 107 3.85 1.83 -16.29
N LYS A 108 4.32 0.63 -16.64
CA LYS A 108 4.09 0.04 -17.97
C LYS A 108 2.59 -0.13 -18.26
N LEU A 109 1.81 -0.52 -17.27
CA LEU A 109 0.36 -0.68 -17.41
C LEU A 109 -0.32 0.65 -17.73
N VAL A 110 -0.02 1.70 -16.98
CA VAL A 110 -0.62 3.03 -17.17
C VAL A 110 -0.19 3.68 -18.48
N THR A 111 1.06 3.48 -18.90
CA THR A 111 1.59 4.03 -20.16
C THR A 111 1.28 3.19 -21.38
N HIS A 112 0.64 2.02 -21.21
CA HIS A 112 0.32 1.16 -22.34
C HIS A 112 -0.69 1.82 -23.28
N PRO A 113 -0.40 1.96 -24.59
CA PRO A 113 -1.24 2.75 -25.51
C PRO A 113 -2.66 2.23 -25.67
N ILE A 114 -2.87 0.92 -25.49
CA ILE A 114 -4.23 0.33 -25.53
C ILE A 114 -5.06 0.82 -24.33
N ILE A 115 -4.48 0.86 -23.12
CA ILE A 115 -5.18 1.28 -21.91
C ILE A 115 -5.43 2.79 -21.93
N ALA A 116 -4.45 3.57 -22.40
CA ALA A 116 -4.56 5.01 -22.50
C ALA A 116 -5.70 5.46 -23.46
N LYS A 117 -5.88 4.73 -24.55
CA LYS A 117 -6.92 5.03 -25.55
C LYS A 117 -8.28 4.39 -25.24
N THR A 118 -8.34 3.42 -24.31
CA THR A 118 -9.59 2.76 -23.95
C THR A 118 -10.37 3.63 -22.96
N LEU A 119 -11.56 4.06 -23.36
CA LEU A 119 -12.50 4.72 -22.47
C LEU A 119 -13.35 3.71 -21.71
N MET A 120 -13.77 4.05 -20.52
CA MET A 120 -14.83 3.33 -19.81
C MET A 120 -16.16 3.62 -20.54
N PRO A 121 -16.88 2.59 -21.01
CA PRO A 121 -18.02 2.79 -21.92
C PRO A 121 -19.15 3.67 -21.35
N ALA A 122 -19.39 3.57 -20.03
CA ALA A 122 -20.49 4.29 -19.40
C ALA A 122 -20.13 5.69 -18.91
N MET A 123 -18.88 5.89 -18.46
CA MET A 123 -18.42 7.17 -17.90
C MET A 123 -17.66 8.04 -18.91
N LEU A 124 -17.24 7.47 -20.07
CA LEU A 124 -16.41 8.12 -21.08
C LEU A 124 -15.08 8.69 -20.55
N ILE A 125 -14.62 8.18 -19.40
CA ILE A 125 -13.36 8.55 -18.77
C ILE A 125 -12.29 7.53 -19.19
N SER A 126 -11.05 7.99 -19.38
CA SER A 126 -9.94 7.11 -19.70
C SER A 126 -9.72 6.06 -18.61
N ARG A 127 -9.54 4.81 -19.02
CA ARG A 127 -9.24 3.68 -18.11
C ARG A 127 -7.92 3.87 -17.34
N ASN A 128 -7.04 4.72 -17.80
CA ASN A 128 -5.83 5.12 -17.08
C ASN A 128 -6.11 5.68 -15.70
N TRP A 129 -7.20 6.42 -15.52
CA TRP A 129 -7.60 6.96 -14.23
C TRP A 129 -7.79 5.87 -13.16
N GLN A 130 -8.36 4.75 -13.56
CA GLN A 130 -8.60 3.61 -12.69
C GLN A 130 -7.28 3.01 -12.16
N TYR A 131 -6.25 2.93 -13.01
CA TYR A 131 -4.97 2.29 -12.67
C TYR A 131 -3.91 3.26 -12.16
N SER A 132 -4.12 4.58 -12.25
CA SER A 132 -3.14 5.60 -11.83
C SER A 132 -2.78 5.53 -10.35
N VAL A 133 -3.68 5.04 -9.50
CA VAL A 133 -3.42 4.83 -8.07
C VAL A 133 -2.28 3.83 -7.82
N MET A 134 -2.10 2.84 -8.71
CA MET A 134 -1.11 1.79 -8.54
C MET A 134 0.33 2.35 -8.48
N PRO A 135 0.85 3.07 -9.47
CA PRO A 135 2.21 3.62 -9.39
C PRO A 135 2.37 4.62 -8.24
N ILE A 136 1.33 5.42 -7.92
CA ILE A 136 1.37 6.37 -6.82
C ILE A 136 1.58 5.64 -5.48
N CYS A 137 0.78 4.61 -5.21
CA CYS A 137 0.91 3.81 -4.00
C CYS A 137 2.24 3.06 -3.92
N MET A 138 2.75 2.55 -5.06
CA MET A 138 4.02 1.84 -5.09
C MET A 138 5.21 2.76 -4.79
N VAL A 139 5.19 4.02 -5.23
CA VAL A 139 6.21 5.01 -4.84
C VAL A 139 6.19 5.23 -3.32
N LEU A 140 5.02 5.38 -2.71
CA LEU A 140 4.88 5.55 -1.26
C LEU A 140 5.38 4.31 -0.50
N MET A 141 5.00 3.11 -0.95
CA MET A 141 5.44 1.85 -0.36
C MET A 141 6.95 1.67 -0.48
N LEU A 142 7.53 1.97 -1.63
CA LEU A 142 8.97 1.88 -1.88
C LEU A 142 9.75 2.85 -1.00
N THR A 143 9.30 4.10 -0.88
CA THR A 143 9.93 5.10 -0.03
C THR A 143 9.95 4.66 1.44
N TYR A 144 8.83 4.13 1.92
CA TYR A 144 8.73 3.60 3.29
C TYR A 144 9.62 2.36 3.49
N SER A 145 9.57 1.41 2.57
CA SER A 145 10.33 0.16 2.64
C SER A 145 11.84 0.40 2.65
N VAL A 146 12.34 1.30 1.80
CA VAL A 146 13.76 1.71 1.80
C VAL A 146 14.14 2.39 3.11
N TYR A 147 13.28 3.27 3.65
CA TYR A 147 13.50 3.90 4.95
C TYR A 147 13.63 2.86 6.08
N GLU A 148 12.72 1.89 6.14
CA GLU A 148 12.75 0.83 7.15
C GLU A 148 13.97 -0.09 6.99
N LEU A 149 14.31 -0.44 5.75
CA LEU A 149 15.49 -1.25 5.45
C LEU A 149 16.78 -0.56 5.93
N THR A 150 16.94 0.73 5.67
CA THR A 150 18.12 1.50 6.11
C THR A 150 18.23 1.57 7.62
N LEU A 151 17.14 1.71 8.35
CA LEU A 151 17.11 1.66 9.81
C LEU A 151 17.48 0.28 10.35
N SER A 152 16.96 -0.77 9.72
CA SER A 152 17.22 -2.16 10.11
C SER A 152 18.67 -2.55 9.91
N VAL A 153 19.26 -2.15 8.78
CA VAL A 153 20.69 -2.39 8.48
C VAL A 153 21.60 -1.62 9.45
N LYS A 154 21.31 -0.34 9.74
CA LYS A 154 22.07 0.44 10.73
C LYS A 154 22.04 -0.21 12.11
N ALA A 155 20.89 -0.72 12.55
CA ALA A 155 20.74 -1.40 13.83
C ALA A 155 21.53 -2.73 13.91
N LEU A 156 21.78 -3.39 12.77
CA LEU A 156 22.66 -4.55 12.71
C LEU A 156 24.13 -4.16 12.89
N PHE A 157 24.59 -3.11 12.20
CA PHE A 157 25.99 -2.66 12.26
C PHE A 157 26.37 -2.07 13.62
N GLN A 158 25.49 -1.30 14.27
CA GLN A 158 25.79 -0.72 15.59
C GLN A 158 26.06 -1.77 16.67
N LYS A 159 25.29 -2.86 16.71
CA LYS A 159 25.53 -3.93 17.68
C LYS A 159 26.70 -4.85 17.34
N GLY A 160 27.08 -4.95 16.08
CA GLY A 160 28.30 -5.61 15.66
C GLY A 160 29.56 -4.86 16.18
N ALA A 161 29.52 -3.54 16.18
CA ALA A 161 30.59 -2.69 16.72
C ALA A 161 30.66 -2.75 18.25
N GLU A 162 29.54 -2.79 18.96
CA GLU A 162 29.52 -2.94 20.46
C GLU A 162 30.01 -4.32 20.92
N ALA A 163 29.67 -5.40 20.18
CA ALA A 163 30.16 -6.73 20.48
C ALA A 163 31.69 -6.88 20.24
N ALA A 164 32.23 -6.16 19.25
CA ALA A 164 33.65 -6.13 18.97
C ALA A 164 34.46 -5.30 19.99
N THR A 165 33.85 -4.30 20.63
CA THR A 165 34.49 -3.40 21.57
C THR A 165 34.34 -3.89 23.02
N GLY A 166 33.33 -4.72 23.34
CA GLY A 166 33.08 -5.29 24.66
C GLY A 166 33.94 -6.51 25.03
N GLY A 167 34.64 -7.12 24.05
CA GLY A 167 35.51 -8.28 24.26
C GLY A 167 36.92 -7.98 24.79
N ASN A 168 37.24 -6.72 25.12
CA ASN A 168 38.58 -6.33 25.55
C ASN A 168 38.62 -5.74 27.00
N LYS A 169 37.71 -6.18 27.86
CA LYS A 169 37.68 -5.82 29.29
C LYS A 169 37.47 -7.08 30.14
N GLU A 170 38.39 -7.98 30.11
CA GLU A 170 38.71 -8.96 31.16
C GLU A 170 40.23 -9.12 31.25
#